data_6dfbe8d8ff5e051a04832f83bdb3e700
#
_entry.id   6dfbe8d8ff5e051a04832f83bdb3e700
#
_cell.length_a   1.000
_cell.length_b   1.000
_cell.length_c   1.000
_cell.angle_alpha   90.00
_cell.angle_beta   90.00
_cell.angle_gamma   90.00
#
_symmetry.space_group_name_H-M   'P 1'
#
loop_
_entity.id
_entity.type
_entity.pdbx_description
1 polymer ?
#
loop_
_entity_poly.entity_id
_entity_poly.type
_entity_poly.pdbx_seq_one_letter_code
_entity_poly.pdbx_strand_id
1 'polypeptide(L)'
;MKRYTSSQQWRRTARGRLKFELAGIAFARKHGLTPEDYANHLWSTGAAKWMGKNVPTAGEYLLKEAEAFRTLCPEVGFEVTKSGEKEAELIFKSGCLGGWGKNQWAMAKSLGLGKGHVCRYCRQAFRIWAKQLGLEACPEPTVGDICVLTALKQKQ
;
A
#
# COMPACT_ATOMS: atom_id res chain seq x y z
N MET A 1 3.49 -34.91 -6.28
CA MET A 1 3.21 -33.56 -5.74
C MET A 1 4.12 -32.56 -6.44
N LYS A 2 3.56 -31.49 -7.04
CA LYS A 2 4.35 -30.48 -7.79
C LYS A 2 5.16 -29.64 -6.80
N ARG A 3 6.49 -29.64 -6.90
CA ARG A 3 7.36 -28.79 -6.10
C ARG A 3 7.45 -27.41 -6.75
N TYR A 4 7.23 -26.36 -5.98
CA TYR A 4 7.38 -24.97 -6.40
C TYR A 4 8.75 -24.44 -6.03
N THR A 5 9.33 -23.60 -6.89
CA THR A 5 10.53 -22.81 -6.51
C THR A 5 10.19 -21.76 -5.48
N SER A 6 11.18 -21.26 -4.74
CA SER A 6 10.98 -20.19 -3.74
C SER A 6 10.30 -18.95 -4.36
N SER A 7 10.69 -18.56 -5.58
CA SER A 7 10.05 -17.45 -6.30
C SER A 7 8.57 -17.74 -6.62
N GLN A 8 8.23 -18.96 -7.02
CA GLN A 8 6.84 -19.34 -7.27
C GLN A 8 6.01 -19.36 -5.98
N GLN A 9 6.60 -19.85 -4.88
CA GLN A 9 5.95 -19.82 -3.56
C GLN A 9 5.69 -18.39 -3.11
N TRP A 10 6.70 -17.52 -3.21
CA TRP A 10 6.56 -16.10 -2.87
C TRP A 10 5.45 -15.41 -3.65
N ARG A 11 5.44 -15.56 -4.99
CA ARG A 11 4.36 -14.99 -5.83
C ARG A 11 2.98 -15.50 -5.45
N ARG A 12 2.84 -16.77 -5.12
CA ARG A 12 1.54 -17.35 -4.69
C ARG A 12 1.10 -16.79 -3.35
N THR A 13 1.99 -16.72 -2.37
CA THR A 13 1.70 -16.14 -1.05
C THR A 13 1.32 -14.67 -1.16
N ALA A 14 2.07 -13.90 -1.92
CA ALA A 14 1.79 -12.49 -2.17
C ALA A 14 0.40 -12.27 -2.81
N ARG A 15 0.06 -13.07 -3.82
CA ARG A 15 -1.29 -13.04 -4.42
C ARG A 15 -2.39 -13.43 -3.45
N GLY A 16 -2.14 -14.46 -2.64
CA GLY A 16 -3.08 -14.88 -1.59
C GLY A 16 -3.34 -13.75 -0.59
N ARG A 17 -2.28 -13.10 -0.10
CA ARG A 17 -2.38 -11.95 0.80
C ARG A 17 -3.21 -10.83 0.19
N LEU A 18 -2.92 -10.43 -1.04
CA LEU A 18 -3.68 -9.39 -1.73
C LEU A 18 -5.15 -9.77 -1.88
N LYS A 19 -5.46 -11.04 -2.19
CA LYS A 19 -6.83 -11.52 -2.29
C LYS A 19 -7.58 -11.35 -0.97
N PHE A 20 -6.95 -11.67 0.16
CA PHE A 20 -7.56 -11.46 1.48
C PHE A 20 -7.81 -9.98 1.78
N GLU A 21 -6.88 -9.11 1.45
CA GLU A 21 -7.02 -7.67 1.63
C GLU A 21 -8.19 -7.12 0.81
N LEU A 22 -8.26 -7.47 -0.47
CA LEU A 22 -9.37 -7.08 -1.35
C LEU A 22 -10.71 -7.68 -0.89
N ALA A 23 -10.73 -8.94 -0.45
CA ALA A 23 -11.92 -9.57 0.09
C ALA A 23 -12.42 -8.87 1.36
N GLY A 24 -11.51 -8.40 2.23
CA GLY A 24 -11.85 -7.62 3.41
C GLY A 24 -12.52 -6.29 3.05
N ILE A 25 -11.99 -5.56 2.07
CA ILE A 25 -12.62 -4.33 1.56
C ILE A 25 -14.02 -4.63 0.99
N ALA A 26 -14.15 -5.70 0.20
CA ALA A 26 -15.44 -6.09 -0.39
C ALA A 26 -16.45 -6.49 0.69
N PHE A 27 -16.00 -7.22 1.71
CA PHE A 27 -16.82 -7.61 2.85
C PHE A 27 -17.32 -6.40 3.63
N ALA A 28 -16.42 -5.48 3.99
CA ALA A 28 -16.79 -4.24 4.68
C ALA A 28 -17.88 -3.47 3.93
N ARG A 29 -17.71 -3.29 2.62
CA ARG A 29 -18.70 -2.63 1.77
C ARG A 29 -20.06 -3.36 1.74
N LYS A 30 -20.05 -4.68 1.69
CA LYS A 30 -21.29 -5.49 1.74
C LYS A 30 -22.07 -5.25 3.03
N HIS A 31 -21.38 -4.89 4.10
CA HIS A 31 -21.97 -4.59 5.41
C HIS A 31 -22.17 -3.09 5.67
N GLY A 32 -22.16 -2.26 4.63
CA GLY A 32 -22.46 -0.82 4.74
C GLY A 32 -21.29 0.05 5.22
N LEU A 33 -20.10 -0.53 5.37
CA LEU A 33 -18.89 0.19 5.77
C LEU A 33 -18.14 0.73 4.55
N THR A 34 -17.40 1.81 4.74
CA THR A 34 -16.52 2.38 3.71
C THR A 34 -15.18 1.64 3.67
N PRO A 35 -14.42 1.74 2.56
CA PRO A 35 -13.04 1.25 2.53
C PRO A 35 -12.15 1.90 3.58
N GLU A 36 -12.41 3.17 3.91
CA GLU A 36 -11.70 3.90 4.97
C GLU A 36 -12.01 3.36 6.35
N ASP A 37 -13.27 2.98 6.63
CA ASP A 37 -13.65 2.34 7.92
C ASP A 37 -12.92 1.03 8.09
N TYR A 38 -12.80 0.24 7.03
CA TYR A 38 -12.02 -0.99 7.05
C TYR A 38 -10.53 -0.72 7.31
N ALA A 39 -9.93 0.28 6.64
CA ALA A 39 -8.55 0.67 6.89
C ALA A 39 -8.35 1.14 8.35
N ASN A 40 -9.26 1.94 8.89
CA ASN A 40 -9.24 2.38 10.28
C ASN A 40 -9.29 1.19 11.24
N HIS A 41 -10.20 0.26 11.02
CA HIS A 41 -10.32 -0.94 11.87
C HIS A 41 -9.03 -1.78 11.85
N LEU A 42 -8.46 -1.99 10.67
CA LEU A 42 -7.29 -2.86 10.49
C LEU A 42 -6.00 -2.22 11.03
N TRP A 43 -5.82 -0.90 10.85
CA TRP A 43 -4.55 -0.22 11.04
C TRP A 43 -4.51 0.79 12.19
N SER A 44 -5.61 1.01 12.92
CA SER A 44 -5.68 2.04 13.98
C SER A 44 -4.71 1.83 15.13
N THR A 45 -4.27 0.58 15.37
CA THR A 45 -3.40 0.25 16.49
C THR A 45 -2.11 -0.42 16.03
N GLY A 46 -0.99 0.23 16.31
CA GLY A 46 0.34 -0.36 16.15
C GLY A 46 0.73 -0.74 14.74
N ALA A 47 0.08 -0.19 13.73
CA ALA A 47 0.33 -0.50 12.33
C ALA A 47 1.76 -0.18 11.90
N ALA A 48 2.35 0.89 12.44
CA ALA A 48 3.70 1.30 12.11
C ALA A 48 4.80 0.62 12.94
N LYS A 49 4.45 -0.30 13.83
CA LYS A 49 5.45 -1.01 14.68
C LYS A 49 6.52 -1.74 13.87
N TRP A 50 6.18 -2.23 12.70
CA TRP A 50 7.10 -2.91 11.80
C TRP A 50 8.22 -2.00 11.26
N MET A 51 8.01 -0.69 11.25
CA MET A 51 9.03 0.27 10.84
C MET A 51 10.08 0.55 11.93
N GLY A 52 9.84 0.08 13.17
CA GLY A 52 10.72 0.34 14.31
C GLY A 52 10.41 1.67 14.99
N LYS A 53 11.12 1.95 16.08
CA LYS A 53 10.85 3.10 16.95
C LYS A 53 11.33 4.45 16.39
N ASN A 54 12.24 4.44 15.41
CA ASN A 54 12.89 5.64 14.89
C ASN A 54 12.67 5.72 13.37
N VAL A 55 11.70 6.53 12.96
CA VAL A 55 11.56 7.01 11.58
C VAL A 55 11.55 8.53 11.64
N PRO A 56 12.72 9.16 11.73
CA PRO A 56 12.80 10.59 11.98
C PRO A 56 12.53 11.44 10.74
N THR A 57 12.65 10.86 9.54
CA THR A 57 12.58 11.64 8.28
C THR A 57 11.56 11.08 7.29
N ALA A 58 11.05 11.95 6.42
CA ALA A 58 10.16 11.55 5.34
C ALA A 58 10.85 10.57 4.37
N GLY A 59 12.13 10.79 4.09
CA GLY A 59 12.93 9.91 3.22
C GLY A 59 13.08 8.51 3.78
N GLU A 60 13.41 8.37 5.07
CA GLU A 60 13.51 7.06 5.73
C GLU A 60 12.18 6.32 5.75
N TYR A 61 11.07 7.01 5.96
CA TYR A 61 9.74 6.44 5.86
C TYR A 61 9.51 5.82 4.48
N LEU A 62 9.72 6.57 3.40
CA LEU A 62 9.50 6.06 2.04
C LEU A 62 10.46 4.94 1.65
N LEU A 63 11.71 4.97 2.12
CA LEU A 63 12.65 3.87 1.88
C LEU A 63 12.19 2.58 2.55
N LYS A 64 11.65 2.66 3.77
CA LYS A 64 11.07 1.50 4.47
C LYS A 64 9.79 1.00 3.81
N GLU A 65 8.91 1.90 3.33
CA GLU A 65 7.76 1.51 2.51
C GLU A 65 8.19 0.81 1.23
N ALA A 66 9.21 1.33 0.54
CA ALA A 66 9.76 0.73 -0.65
C ALA A 66 10.30 -0.69 -0.39
N GLU A 67 11.00 -0.89 0.71
CA GLU A 67 11.50 -2.21 1.15
C GLU A 67 10.34 -3.17 1.44
N ALA A 68 9.32 -2.70 2.14
CA ALA A 68 8.10 -3.50 2.41
C ALA A 68 7.41 -3.91 1.11
N PHE A 69 7.25 -2.98 0.17
CA PHE A 69 6.67 -3.29 -1.14
C PHE A 69 7.50 -4.31 -1.93
N ARG A 70 8.83 -4.20 -1.94
CA ARG A 70 9.70 -5.21 -2.56
C ARG A 70 9.52 -6.59 -1.94
N THR A 71 9.36 -6.64 -0.62
CA THR A 71 9.15 -7.90 0.09
C THR A 71 7.76 -8.50 -0.16
N LEU A 72 6.72 -7.66 -0.19
CA LEU A 72 5.33 -8.09 -0.24
C LEU A 72 4.77 -8.23 -1.65
N CYS A 73 5.35 -7.52 -2.61
CA CYS A 73 4.88 -7.42 -3.99
C CYS A 73 5.98 -7.81 -4.99
N PRO A 74 6.01 -9.05 -5.48
CA PRO A 74 7.11 -9.60 -6.29
C PRO A 74 7.39 -8.88 -7.61
N GLU A 75 6.43 -8.12 -8.11
CA GLU A 75 6.49 -7.49 -9.44
C GLU A 75 6.34 -5.96 -9.32
N VAL A 76 6.58 -5.40 -8.13
CA VAL A 76 6.46 -3.96 -7.91
C VAL A 76 7.51 -3.19 -8.68
N GLY A 77 7.06 -2.20 -9.46
CA GLY A 77 7.92 -1.22 -10.12
C GLY A 77 7.73 0.15 -9.47
N PHE A 78 8.78 0.69 -8.88
CA PHE A 78 8.74 2.02 -8.31
C PHE A 78 10.11 2.73 -8.43
N GLU A 79 10.07 4.03 -8.27
CA GLU A 79 11.23 4.91 -8.22
C GLU A 79 11.07 5.91 -7.08
N VAL A 80 12.12 6.09 -6.28
CA VAL A 80 12.21 7.18 -5.30
C VAL A 80 12.74 8.40 -6.04
N THR A 81 11.90 9.41 -6.23
CA THR A 81 12.23 10.64 -6.96
C THR A 81 12.73 11.75 -6.05
N LYS A 82 12.33 11.70 -4.78
CA LYS A 82 12.77 12.64 -3.74
C LYS A 82 12.95 11.90 -2.43
N SER A 83 14.08 12.15 -1.75
CA SER A 83 14.38 11.59 -0.44
C SER A 83 15.02 12.66 0.43
N GLY A 84 14.20 13.42 1.15
CA GLY A 84 14.63 14.48 2.04
C GLY A 84 14.18 14.26 3.47
N GLU A 85 14.69 15.08 4.38
CA GLU A 85 14.31 15.02 5.79
C GLU A 85 12.84 15.39 6.01
N LYS A 86 12.37 16.46 5.34
CA LYS A 86 11.02 17.01 5.53
C LYS A 86 10.02 16.51 4.52
N GLU A 87 10.48 16.13 3.34
CA GLU A 87 9.65 15.72 2.22
C GLU A 87 10.33 14.63 1.41
N ALA A 88 9.54 13.64 0.98
CA ALA A 88 10.01 12.57 0.13
C ALA A 88 8.90 12.14 -0.84
N GLU A 89 9.28 11.57 -1.99
CA GLU A 89 8.37 11.13 -3.04
C GLU A 89 8.80 9.79 -3.62
N LEU A 90 7.82 8.92 -3.86
CA LEU A 90 7.98 7.63 -4.49
C LEU A 90 6.89 7.46 -5.56
N ILE A 91 7.30 7.06 -6.76
CA ILE A 91 6.38 6.82 -7.89
C ILE A 91 6.28 5.33 -8.15
N PHE A 92 5.06 4.78 -8.06
CA PHE A 92 4.76 3.43 -8.54
C PHE A 92 4.49 3.47 -10.05
N LYS A 93 5.39 2.86 -10.84
CA LYS A 93 5.39 2.95 -12.31
C LYS A 93 4.41 2.00 -13.00
N SER A 94 4.05 0.91 -12.38
CA SER A 94 3.22 -0.15 -12.98
C SER A 94 1.83 -0.26 -12.38
N GLY A 95 1.32 0.85 -11.89
CA GLY A 95 -0.04 0.96 -11.42
C GLY A 95 -0.23 0.68 -9.94
N CYS A 96 -1.44 0.93 -9.53
CA CYS A 96 -1.93 0.76 -8.19
C CYS A 96 -1.94 -0.72 -7.75
N LEU A 97 -2.24 -0.95 -6.50
CA LEU A 97 -2.11 -2.24 -5.83
C LEU A 97 -0.64 -2.68 -5.71
N GLY A 98 0.25 -1.70 -5.43
CA GLY A 98 1.66 -1.98 -5.26
C GLY A 98 2.38 -2.41 -6.53
N GLY A 99 1.94 -1.94 -7.71
CA GLY A 99 2.56 -2.30 -8.98
C GLY A 99 2.28 -3.72 -9.45
N TRP A 100 1.23 -4.34 -8.96
CA TRP A 100 0.87 -5.73 -9.27
C TRP A 100 0.38 -5.98 -10.70
N GLY A 101 0.18 -4.91 -11.51
CA GLY A 101 -0.22 -5.02 -12.88
C GLY A 101 -1.70 -5.35 -13.12
N LYS A 102 -2.04 -5.55 -14.40
CA LYS A 102 -3.44 -5.68 -14.86
C LYS A 102 -4.24 -6.81 -14.21
N ASN A 103 -3.60 -7.93 -13.89
CA ASN A 103 -4.29 -9.10 -13.32
C ASN A 103 -4.88 -8.86 -11.93
N GLN A 104 -4.37 -7.89 -11.19
CA GLN A 104 -4.84 -7.60 -9.85
C GLN A 104 -6.11 -6.77 -9.87
N TRP A 105 -6.28 -5.92 -10.88
CA TRP A 105 -7.53 -5.23 -11.14
C TRP A 105 -8.66 -6.19 -11.54
N ALA A 106 -8.34 -7.25 -12.30
CA ALA A 106 -9.31 -8.31 -12.60
C ALA A 106 -9.78 -9.01 -11.31
N MET A 107 -8.88 -9.28 -10.37
CA MET A 107 -9.22 -9.83 -9.05
C MET A 107 -10.11 -8.87 -8.25
N ALA A 108 -9.77 -7.60 -8.16
CA ALA A 108 -10.58 -6.58 -7.49
C ALA A 108 -11.99 -6.53 -8.09
N LYS A 109 -12.09 -6.47 -9.43
CA LYS A 109 -13.35 -6.46 -10.16
C LYS A 109 -14.21 -7.71 -9.89
N SER A 110 -13.61 -8.90 -9.80
CA SER A 110 -14.33 -10.15 -9.47
C SER A 110 -14.94 -10.14 -8.06
N LEU A 111 -14.43 -9.29 -7.18
CA LEU A 111 -14.95 -9.05 -5.83
C LEU A 111 -15.90 -7.83 -5.76
N GLY A 112 -16.30 -7.26 -6.90
CA GLY A 112 -17.18 -6.08 -6.97
C GLY A 112 -16.48 -4.77 -6.58
N LEU A 113 -15.14 -4.73 -6.64
CA LEU A 113 -14.36 -3.55 -6.30
C LEU A 113 -13.93 -2.80 -7.57
N GLY A 114 -14.23 -1.50 -7.61
CA GLY A 114 -13.62 -0.57 -8.56
C GLY A 114 -12.34 0.05 -8.00
N LYS A 115 -11.56 0.70 -8.89
CA LYS A 115 -10.31 1.41 -8.55
C LYS A 115 -10.50 2.39 -7.38
N GLY A 116 -11.59 3.18 -7.39
CA GLY A 116 -11.88 4.14 -6.33
C GLY A 116 -11.99 3.51 -4.94
N HIS A 117 -12.56 2.32 -4.80
CA HIS A 117 -12.67 1.65 -3.51
C HIS A 117 -11.30 1.27 -2.95
N VAL A 118 -10.45 0.70 -3.79
CA VAL A 118 -9.10 0.30 -3.40
C VAL A 118 -8.22 1.52 -3.11
N CYS A 119 -8.31 2.57 -3.93
CA CYS A 119 -7.55 3.81 -3.70
C CYS A 119 -7.95 4.49 -2.37
N ARG A 120 -9.23 4.52 -2.03
CA ARG A 120 -9.71 5.07 -0.75
C ARG A 120 -9.14 4.30 0.44
N TYR A 121 -9.16 2.97 0.37
CA TYR A 121 -8.53 2.13 1.37
C TYR A 121 -7.02 2.41 1.49
N CYS A 122 -6.29 2.40 0.37
CA CYS A 122 -4.84 2.67 0.35
C CYS A 122 -4.51 4.04 0.95
N ARG A 123 -5.20 5.10 0.51
CA ARG A 123 -4.99 6.45 1.05
C ARG A 123 -5.15 6.49 2.55
N GLN A 124 -6.19 5.87 3.07
CA GLN A 124 -6.42 5.84 4.51
C GLN A 124 -5.38 5.02 5.26
N ALA A 125 -4.98 3.86 4.74
CA ALA A 125 -3.94 3.04 5.35
C ALA A 125 -2.61 3.80 5.46
N PHE A 126 -2.14 4.43 4.38
CA PHE A 126 -0.91 5.23 4.40
C PHE A 126 -0.99 6.42 5.35
N ARG A 127 -2.14 7.11 5.40
CA ARG A 127 -2.35 8.21 6.37
C ARG A 127 -2.22 7.72 7.81
N ILE A 128 -2.81 6.58 8.14
CA ILE A 128 -2.74 6.00 9.49
C ILE A 128 -1.30 5.63 9.84
N TRP A 129 -0.59 4.95 8.95
CA TRP A 129 0.80 4.55 9.18
C TRP A 129 1.72 5.74 9.37
N ALA A 130 1.65 6.72 8.47
CA ALA A 130 2.45 7.94 8.57
C ALA A 130 2.15 8.73 9.86
N LYS A 131 0.86 8.91 10.19
CA LYS A 131 0.44 9.63 11.40
C LYS A 131 0.99 9.01 12.68
N GLN A 132 1.06 7.69 12.77
CA GLN A 132 1.64 6.98 13.92
C GLN A 132 3.15 7.24 14.09
N LEU A 133 3.80 7.76 13.06
CA LEU A 133 5.22 8.11 13.02
C LEU A 133 5.47 9.63 13.04
N GLY A 134 4.42 10.43 13.22
CA GLY A 134 4.53 11.90 13.20
C GLY A 134 4.72 12.49 11.79
N LEU A 135 4.28 11.76 10.76
CA LEU A 135 4.35 12.13 9.36
C LEU A 135 2.95 12.23 8.74
N GLU A 136 2.89 12.83 7.56
CA GLU A 136 1.76 12.73 6.64
C GLU A 136 2.18 11.96 5.40
N ALA A 137 1.34 11.06 4.91
CA ALA A 137 1.56 10.39 3.64
C ALA A 137 0.26 10.30 2.85
N CYS A 138 0.34 10.56 1.56
CA CYS A 138 -0.80 10.49 0.67
C CYS A 138 -0.42 9.85 -0.66
N PRO A 139 -0.93 8.66 -0.97
CA PRO A 139 -0.83 8.10 -2.30
C PRO A 139 -1.87 8.73 -3.21
N GLU A 140 -1.44 9.28 -4.33
CA GLU A 140 -2.29 9.91 -5.34
C GLU A 140 -2.18 9.17 -6.66
N PRO A 141 -3.25 8.49 -7.12
CA PRO A 141 -3.29 7.91 -8.44
C PRO A 141 -3.36 9.02 -9.50
N THR A 142 -2.49 8.90 -10.48
CA THR A 142 -2.43 9.80 -11.64
C THR A 142 -2.97 9.10 -12.90
N VAL A 143 -2.87 9.76 -14.04
CA VAL A 143 -3.21 9.19 -15.35
C VAL A 143 -2.28 8.01 -15.68
N GLY A 144 -2.81 6.98 -16.33
CA GLY A 144 -2.01 5.83 -16.78
C GLY A 144 -1.66 4.80 -15.71
N ASP A 145 -2.46 4.70 -14.65
CA ASP A 145 -2.24 3.76 -13.55
C ASP A 145 -0.94 3.99 -12.75
N ILE A 146 -0.36 5.16 -12.84
CA ILE A 146 0.74 5.61 -12.00
C ILE A 146 0.17 6.10 -10.67
N CYS A 147 0.87 5.83 -9.56
CA CYS A 147 0.53 6.36 -8.26
C CYS A 147 1.76 7.04 -7.65
N VAL A 148 1.58 8.27 -7.20
CA VAL A 148 2.63 9.04 -6.49
C VAL A 148 2.35 8.96 -5.00
N LEU A 149 3.31 8.50 -4.22
CA LEU A 149 3.26 8.51 -2.76
C LEU A 149 4.18 9.62 -2.25
N THR A 150 3.58 10.64 -1.68
CA THR A 150 4.32 11.73 -1.03
C THR A 150 4.29 11.55 0.48
N ALA A 151 5.41 11.77 1.14
CA ALA A 151 5.52 11.83 2.59
C ALA A 151 6.05 13.20 3.02
N LEU A 152 5.43 13.76 4.07
CA LEU A 152 5.77 15.06 4.63
C LEU A 152 5.95 14.95 6.15
N LYS A 153 6.95 15.63 6.71
CA LYS A 153 7.10 15.78 8.14
C LYS A 153 6.08 16.81 8.65
N GLN A 154 5.28 16.44 9.64
CA GLN A 154 4.33 17.38 10.24
C GLN A 154 5.11 18.56 10.84
N LYS A 155 4.64 19.77 10.60
CA LYS A 155 5.13 20.95 11.33
C LYS A 155 4.71 20.79 12.79
N GLN A 156 5.68 20.74 13.66
CA GLN A 156 5.45 20.86 15.10
C GLN A 156 4.97 22.26 15.45
#